data_e780e8a9f9c5fda75a6eedacee7c2541
#
_entry.id   e780e8a9f9c5fda75a6eedacee7c2541
#
_cell.length_a   1.000
_cell.length_b   1.000
_cell.length_c   1.000
_cell.angle_alpha   90.00
_cell.angle_beta   90.00
_cell.angle_gamma   90.00
#
_symmetry.space_group_name_H-M   'P 1'
#
loop_
_entity.id
_entity.type
_entity.pdbx_description
1 polymer ?
#
loop_
_entity_poly.entity_id
_entity_poly.type
_entity_poly.pdbx_seq_one_letter_code
_entity_poly.pdbx_strand_id
1 'polypeptide(L)'
;PRLTNLDDIMFLVEEHPVFVSISTKSGERRLPVPDKKALVNSESGRVLSVVGRGYRMVPNSKALHWAYQCCCLAFPETKPQEWQVTASDAPHTGSYCNIDLLHNTTALDFSLVSSQSRPEAFGPFVRVTNSYNGLRALTFDIGLYRKVCKNGMIVPDAIIRFKYSHLSRDIGEEI
;
A
#
# COMPACT_ATOMS: atom_id res chain seq x y z
N PRO A 1 14.72 11.48 -1.90
CA PRO A 1 14.98 10.15 -1.35
C PRO A 1 13.68 9.35 -1.25
N ARG A 2 13.75 8.02 -1.40
CA ARG A 2 12.63 7.08 -1.21
C ARG A 2 12.99 6.09 -0.12
N LEU A 3 11.97 5.60 0.59
CA LEU A 3 12.11 4.51 1.54
C LEU A 3 11.89 3.21 0.76
N THR A 4 12.84 2.32 0.81
CA THR A 4 12.80 1.03 0.09
C THR A 4 12.92 -0.17 1.02
N ASN A 5 13.19 0.07 2.30
CA ASN A 5 13.14 -0.94 3.33
C ASN A 5 11.72 -1.04 3.89
N LEU A 6 11.21 -2.27 4.03
CA LEU A 6 9.87 -2.52 4.55
C LEU A 6 9.69 -1.98 5.98
N ASP A 7 10.69 -2.15 6.84
CA ASP A 7 10.65 -1.70 8.23
C ASP A 7 10.47 -0.18 8.33
N ASP A 8 11.11 0.58 7.44
CA ASP A 8 10.97 2.04 7.38
C ASP A 8 9.56 2.52 6.97
N ILE A 9 8.72 1.60 6.46
CA ILE A 9 7.37 1.88 5.98
C ILE A 9 6.31 1.40 6.99
N MET A 10 6.66 0.48 7.91
CA MET A 10 5.74 -0.17 8.86
C MET A 10 5.58 0.59 10.20
N PHE A 11 5.84 1.88 10.21
CA PHE A 11 5.69 2.71 11.39
C PHE A 11 4.22 2.84 11.85
N LEU A 12 4.04 3.13 13.13
CA LEU A 12 2.73 3.40 13.71
C LEU A 12 2.26 4.81 13.34
N VAL A 13 0.98 4.95 13.01
CA VAL A 13 0.33 6.23 12.70
C VAL A 13 -0.77 6.51 13.68
N GLU A 14 -0.78 7.71 14.23
CA GLU A 14 -1.77 8.19 15.18
C GLU A 14 -2.58 9.35 14.60
N GLU A 15 -3.82 9.46 15.06
CA GLU A 15 -4.73 10.53 14.70
C GLU A 15 -4.72 11.62 15.78
N HIS A 16 -4.46 12.85 15.38
CA HIS A 16 -4.41 14.00 16.29
C HIS A 16 -5.37 15.11 15.86
N PRO A 17 -5.92 15.89 16.80
CA PRO A 17 -6.72 17.06 16.50
C PRO A 17 -5.87 18.15 15.85
N VAL A 18 -6.49 18.92 14.96
CA VAL A 18 -5.86 20.05 14.27
C VAL A 18 -6.29 21.36 14.92
N PHE A 19 -5.34 22.26 15.12
CA PHE A 19 -5.58 23.59 15.65
C PHE A 19 -4.93 24.64 14.72
N VAL A 20 -5.57 25.82 14.64
CA VAL A 20 -5.00 27.00 14.01
C VAL A 20 -4.62 27.98 15.11
N SER A 21 -3.38 28.47 15.08
CA SER A 21 -2.92 29.57 15.95
C SER A 21 -3.20 30.90 15.24
N ILE A 22 -3.91 31.80 15.92
CA ILE A 22 -4.16 33.15 15.44
C ILE A 22 -3.61 34.18 16.42
N SER A 23 -2.92 35.20 15.90
CA SER A 23 -2.47 36.35 16.68
C SER A 23 -3.61 37.34 16.81
N THR A 24 -3.94 37.71 18.04
CA THR A 24 -4.95 38.74 18.36
C THR A 24 -4.31 39.85 19.16
N LYS A 25 -4.99 40.99 19.31
CA LYS A 25 -4.52 42.10 20.15
C LYS A 25 -4.31 41.68 21.61
N SER A 26 -4.97 40.63 22.08
CA SER A 26 -4.88 40.08 23.42
C SER A 26 -3.90 38.92 23.56
N GLY A 27 -3.14 38.58 22.49
CA GLY A 27 -2.18 37.47 22.46
C GLY A 27 -2.52 36.39 21.45
N GLU A 28 -1.81 35.28 21.52
CA GLU A 28 -2.01 34.13 20.65
C GLU A 28 -3.17 33.27 21.15
N ARG A 29 -4.06 32.87 20.25
CA ARG A 29 -5.17 31.95 20.53
C ARG A 29 -5.10 30.74 19.62
N ARG A 30 -5.35 29.54 20.17
CA ARG A 30 -5.47 28.30 19.43
C ARG A 30 -6.95 27.95 19.25
N LEU A 31 -7.36 27.79 18.00
CA LEU A 31 -8.73 27.42 17.61
C LEU A 31 -8.72 26.01 17.04
N PRO A 32 -9.61 25.10 17.48
CA PRO A 32 -9.75 23.78 16.91
C PRO A 32 -10.32 23.85 15.51
N VAL A 33 -9.89 22.92 14.63
CA VAL A 33 -10.45 22.69 13.30
C VAL A 33 -11.24 21.38 13.34
N PRO A 34 -12.56 21.41 13.63
CA PRO A 34 -13.32 20.21 13.99
C PRO A 34 -13.47 19.21 12.84
N ASP A 35 -13.42 19.67 11.57
CA ASP A 35 -13.61 18.83 10.39
C ASP A 35 -12.31 18.19 9.88
N LYS A 36 -11.21 18.39 10.60
CA LYS A 36 -9.89 17.92 10.21
C LYS A 36 -9.25 17.12 11.33
N LYS A 37 -8.38 16.18 10.93
CA LYS A 37 -7.44 15.47 11.80
C LYS A 37 -6.09 15.37 11.12
N ALA A 38 -5.03 15.39 11.91
CA ALA A 38 -3.67 15.14 11.45
C ALA A 38 -3.35 13.65 11.61
N LEU A 39 -2.70 13.08 10.62
CA LEU A 39 -2.09 11.76 10.71
C LEU A 39 -0.59 11.96 10.99
N VAL A 40 -0.12 11.38 12.07
CA VAL A 40 1.23 11.59 12.58
C VAL A 40 1.95 10.26 12.71
N ASN A 41 3.17 10.18 12.20
CA ASN A 41 4.07 9.07 12.50
C ASN A 41 4.49 9.18 13.97
N SER A 42 4.09 8.23 14.81
CA SER A 42 4.31 8.28 16.26
C SER A 42 5.78 8.15 16.65
N GLU A 43 6.61 7.51 15.82
CA GLU A 43 8.03 7.32 16.10
C GLU A 43 8.84 8.59 15.83
N SER A 44 8.55 9.27 14.73
CA SER A 44 9.29 10.47 14.32
C SER A 44 8.63 11.79 14.72
N GLY A 45 7.37 11.75 15.16
CA GLY A 45 6.53 12.94 15.42
C GLY A 45 6.16 13.72 14.14
N ARG A 46 6.46 13.18 12.95
CA ARG A 46 6.21 13.86 11.69
C ARG A 46 4.73 13.82 11.33
N VAL A 47 4.17 14.97 10.99
CA VAL A 47 2.86 15.06 10.38
C VAL A 47 2.93 14.53 8.93
N LEU A 48 2.22 13.44 8.65
CA LEU A 48 2.14 12.82 7.32
C LEU A 48 1.16 13.57 6.42
N SER A 49 0.03 13.99 7.02
CA SER A 49 -1.02 14.74 6.33
C SER A 49 -2.04 15.33 7.29
N VAL A 50 -2.87 16.23 6.77
CA VAL A 50 -4.11 16.68 7.40
C VAL A 50 -5.26 16.28 6.49
N VAL A 51 -6.13 15.42 7.00
CA VAL A 51 -7.25 14.83 6.25
C VAL A 51 -8.59 15.23 6.84
N GLY A 52 -9.66 14.99 6.10
CA GLY A 52 -11.02 15.15 6.62
C GLY A 52 -11.31 14.19 7.78
N ARG A 53 -12.18 14.57 8.71
CA ARG A 53 -12.54 13.75 9.87
C ARG A 53 -13.08 12.36 9.49
N GLY A 54 -13.77 12.26 8.34
CA GLY A 54 -14.31 11.00 7.82
C GLY A 54 -13.27 10.09 7.15
N TYR A 55 -12.01 10.53 7.00
CA TYR A 55 -10.97 9.70 6.43
C TYR A 55 -10.66 8.50 7.34
N ARG A 56 -10.75 7.29 6.80
CA ARG A 56 -10.43 6.05 7.51
C ARG A 56 -8.98 5.67 7.24
N MET A 57 -8.15 5.86 8.23
CA MET A 57 -6.75 5.48 8.19
C MET A 57 -6.64 3.96 8.24
N VAL A 58 -5.88 3.40 7.31
CA VAL A 58 -5.49 1.99 7.29
C VAL A 58 -3.99 1.92 7.55
N PRO A 59 -3.53 1.27 8.63
CA PRO A 59 -2.10 1.04 8.87
C PRO A 59 -1.48 0.22 7.74
N ASN A 60 -0.23 0.50 7.37
CA ASN A 60 0.47 -0.27 6.33
C ASN A 60 0.59 -1.75 6.68
N SER A 61 0.77 -2.08 7.97
CA SER A 61 0.78 -3.47 8.45
C SER A 61 -0.55 -4.19 8.19
N LYS A 62 -1.68 -3.50 8.37
CA LYS A 62 -3.00 -4.06 8.07
C LYS A 62 -3.21 -4.21 6.56
N ALA A 63 -2.79 -3.21 5.77
CA ALA A 63 -2.85 -3.28 4.31
C ALA A 63 -2.01 -4.46 3.77
N LEU A 64 -0.82 -4.67 4.32
CA LEU A 64 0.03 -5.82 3.99
C LEU A 64 -0.62 -7.15 4.39
N HIS A 65 -1.22 -7.23 5.59
CA HIS A 65 -1.94 -8.43 6.03
C HIS A 65 -3.07 -8.78 5.05
N TRP A 66 -3.86 -7.80 4.63
CA TRP A 66 -4.91 -8.00 3.62
C TRP A 66 -4.35 -8.40 2.26
N ALA A 67 -3.17 -7.87 1.88
CA ALA A 67 -2.52 -8.30 0.65
C ALA A 67 -2.14 -9.79 0.67
N TYR A 68 -1.68 -10.33 1.80
CA TYR A 68 -1.46 -11.77 1.97
C TYR A 68 -2.76 -12.59 1.87
N GLN A 69 -3.86 -12.09 2.42
CA GLN A 69 -5.17 -12.73 2.25
C GLN A 69 -5.60 -12.73 0.79
N CYS A 70 -5.44 -11.60 0.07
CA CYS A 70 -5.70 -11.52 -1.36
C CYS A 70 -4.85 -12.52 -2.17
N CYS A 71 -3.58 -12.75 -1.79
CA CYS A 71 -2.74 -13.76 -2.42
C CYS A 71 -3.38 -15.15 -2.35
N CYS A 72 -3.81 -15.58 -1.17
CA CYS A 72 -4.40 -16.90 -0.97
C CYS A 72 -5.78 -17.03 -1.61
N LEU A 73 -6.57 -15.96 -1.64
CA LEU A 73 -7.89 -15.96 -2.29
C LEU A 73 -7.77 -16.00 -3.82
N ALA A 74 -6.85 -15.23 -4.38
CA ALA A 74 -6.66 -15.16 -5.83
C ALA A 74 -5.92 -16.38 -6.40
N PHE A 75 -5.07 -17.00 -5.56
CA PHE A 75 -4.26 -18.15 -5.92
C PHE A 75 -4.41 -19.25 -4.87
N PRO A 76 -5.56 -19.96 -4.83
CA PRO A 76 -5.92 -20.89 -3.74
C PRO A 76 -4.99 -22.10 -3.61
N GLU A 77 -4.23 -22.41 -4.65
CA GLU A 77 -3.22 -23.47 -4.63
C GLU A 77 -1.94 -23.09 -3.85
N THR A 78 -1.83 -21.80 -3.42
CA THR A 78 -0.64 -21.28 -2.75
C THR A 78 -0.83 -21.15 -1.25
N LYS A 79 0.28 -21.16 -0.50
CA LYS A 79 0.28 -20.96 0.96
C LYS A 79 0.88 -19.59 1.31
N PRO A 80 0.48 -18.96 2.42
CA PRO A 80 1.02 -17.65 2.83
C PRO A 80 2.55 -17.60 2.88
N GLN A 81 3.20 -18.68 3.31
CA GLN A 81 4.66 -18.78 3.46
C GLN A 81 5.41 -18.82 2.12
N GLU A 82 4.71 -19.06 1.03
CA GLU A 82 5.28 -19.11 -0.33
C GLU A 82 5.32 -17.71 -0.96
N TRP A 83 4.71 -16.72 -0.32
CA TRP A 83 4.70 -15.33 -0.75
C TRP A 83 5.73 -14.52 0.01
N GLN A 84 6.48 -13.70 -0.70
CA GLN A 84 7.52 -12.83 -0.13
C GLN A 84 7.34 -11.40 -0.59
N VAL A 85 7.57 -10.46 0.32
CA VAL A 85 7.74 -9.06 -0.03
C VAL A 85 9.06 -8.92 -0.77
N THR A 86 9.01 -8.55 -2.04
CA THR A 86 10.18 -8.43 -2.91
C THR A 86 10.57 -6.99 -3.18
N ALA A 87 9.62 -6.06 -3.04
CA ALA A 87 9.88 -4.65 -3.15
C ALA A 87 8.93 -3.87 -2.25
N SER A 88 9.44 -2.81 -1.69
CA SER A 88 8.67 -1.77 -1.01
C SER A 88 9.16 -0.41 -1.45
N ASP A 89 8.26 0.55 -1.55
CA ASP A 89 8.57 1.88 -2.05
C ASP A 89 7.62 2.92 -1.46
N ALA A 90 8.19 3.92 -0.82
CA ALA A 90 7.47 5.07 -0.29
C ALA A 90 8.29 6.35 -0.48
N PRO A 91 7.67 7.55 -0.55
CA PRO A 91 8.41 8.79 -0.45
C PRO A 91 9.03 8.90 0.95
N HIS A 92 10.09 9.71 1.09
CA HIS A 92 10.75 9.94 2.39
C HIS A 92 9.81 10.47 3.48
N THR A 93 8.65 10.99 3.09
CA THR A 93 7.60 11.44 4.02
C THR A 93 6.81 10.28 4.61
N GLY A 94 6.82 9.10 3.97
CA GLY A 94 5.97 7.97 4.36
C GLY A 94 4.48 8.17 4.08
N SER A 95 4.10 9.23 3.32
CA SER A 95 2.70 9.61 3.14
C SER A 95 1.87 8.64 2.28
N TYR A 96 2.52 7.76 1.54
CA TYR A 96 1.93 6.61 0.86
C TYR A 96 2.99 5.53 0.67
N CYS A 97 2.57 4.30 0.34
CA CYS A 97 3.51 3.22 -0.02
C CYS A 97 2.94 2.32 -1.10
N ASN A 98 3.85 1.62 -1.78
CA ASN A 98 3.57 0.44 -2.59
C ASN A 98 4.38 -0.72 -2.02
N ILE A 99 3.79 -1.90 -1.92
CA ILE A 99 4.45 -3.11 -1.45
C ILE A 99 4.11 -4.24 -2.40
N ASP A 100 5.13 -4.91 -2.91
CA ASP A 100 5.02 -6.00 -3.87
C ASP A 100 5.26 -7.34 -3.20
N LEU A 101 4.30 -8.25 -3.35
CA LEU A 101 4.41 -9.65 -2.96
C LEU A 101 4.54 -10.50 -4.21
N LEU A 102 5.53 -11.37 -4.24
CA LEU A 102 5.74 -12.36 -5.30
C LEU A 102 5.69 -13.77 -4.70
N HIS A 103 5.14 -14.69 -5.47
CA HIS A 103 5.17 -16.10 -5.13
C HIS A 103 6.53 -16.71 -5.48
N ASN A 104 7.10 -17.49 -4.55
CA ASN A 104 8.49 -17.96 -4.65
C ASN A 104 8.74 -19.03 -5.71
N THR A 105 7.75 -19.89 -5.99
CA THR A 105 8.04 -21.19 -6.59
C THR A 105 7.40 -21.43 -7.94
N THR A 106 6.44 -20.63 -8.40
CA THR A 106 5.66 -20.99 -9.59
C THR A 106 6.03 -20.12 -10.77
N ALA A 107 6.91 -20.64 -11.62
CA ALA A 107 6.93 -20.21 -13.01
C ALA A 107 5.77 -20.95 -13.72
N LEU A 108 4.67 -20.27 -13.98
CA LEU A 108 3.64 -20.78 -14.86
C LEU A 108 4.21 -20.72 -16.28
N ASP A 109 4.34 -21.88 -16.90
CA ASP A 109 4.82 -21.98 -18.28
C ASP A 109 3.62 -21.74 -19.23
N PHE A 110 3.57 -20.54 -19.80
CA PHE A 110 2.61 -20.18 -20.85
C PHE A 110 3.12 -20.45 -22.26
N SER A 111 4.10 -21.32 -22.44
CA SER A 111 4.65 -21.67 -23.78
C SER A 111 3.57 -22.15 -24.77
N LEU A 112 2.43 -22.62 -24.29
CA LEU A 112 1.29 -23.02 -25.13
C LEU A 112 0.54 -21.85 -25.78
N VAL A 113 0.73 -20.61 -25.31
CA VAL A 113 0.00 -19.42 -25.80
C VAL A 113 0.89 -18.53 -26.68
N SER A 114 2.20 -18.67 -26.57
CA SER A 114 3.17 -17.83 -27.29
C SER A 114 3.81 -18.64 -28.43
N SER A 115 3.67 -18.14 -29.64
CA SER A 115 4.40 -18.64 -30.82
C SER A 115 5.91 -18.34 -30.79
N GLN A 116 6.44 -17.86 -29.67
CA GLN A 116 7.85 -17.52 -29.49
C GLN A 116 8.64 -18.72 -28.96
N SER A 117 9.82 -18.91 -29.51
CA SER A 117 10.70 -20.05 -29.29
C SER A 117 11.41 -20.10 -27.91
N ARG A 118 10.99 -19.30 -26.93
CA ARG A 118 11.51 -19.34 -25.55
C ARG A 118 10.38 -19.41 -24.56
N PRO A 119 10.40 -20.38 -23.63
CA PRO A 119 9.42 -20.43 -22.53
C PRO A 119 9.55 -19.16 -21.68
N GLU A 120 8.48 -18.39 -21.61
CA GLU A 120 8.38 -17.24 -20.71
C GLU A 120 7.85 -17.69 -19.37
N ALA A 121 8.65 -17.48 -18.31
CA ALA A 121 8.24 -17.81 -16.96
C ALA A 121 7.43 -16.66 -16.35
N PHE A 122 6.19 -16.95 -16.00
CA PHE A 122 5.30 -16.04 -15.28
C PHE A 122 5.14 -16.50 -13.84
N GLY A 123 5.01 -15.55 -12.93
CA GLY A 123 4.71 -15.85 -11.52
C GLY A 123 3.56 -15.02 -11.00
N PRO A 124 2.80 -15.53 -10.04
CA PRO A 124 1.77 -14.77 -9.36
C PRO A 124 2.34 -13.58 -8.59
N PHE A 125 1.60 -12.47 -8.60
CA PHE A 125 2.03 -11.24 -7.97
C PHE A 125 0.84 -10.47 -7.41
N VAL A 126 1.05 -9.80 -6.27
CA VAL A 126 0.11 -8.87 -5.67
C VAL A 126 0.86 -7.61 -5.27
N ARG A 127 0.36 -6.44 -5.69
CA ARG A 127 0.82 -5.14 -5.19
C ARG A 127 -0.26 -4.51 -4.34
N VAL A 128 0.09 -4.11 -3.12
CA VAL A 128 -0.75 -3.23 -2.32
C VAL A 128 -0.23 -1.80 -2.38
N THR A 129 -1.13 -0.86 -2.62
CA THR A 129 -0.87 0.58 -2.48
C THR A 129 -1.73 1.11 -1.36
N ASN A 130 -1.13 1.78 -0.39
CA ASN A 130 -1.82 2.44 0.72
C ASN A 130 -1.38 3.90 0.83
N SER A 131 -2.21 4.74 1.45
CA SER A 131 -1.95 6.17 1.54
C SER A 131 -2.43 6.74 2.88
N TYR A 132 -1.67 7.68 3.42
CA TYR A 132 -2.05 8.48 4.59
C TYR A 132 -2.40 9.93 4.22
N ASN A 133 -2.22 10.34 2.97
CA ASN A 133 -2.43 11.73 2.54
C ASN A 133 -3.75 11.96 1.79
N GLY A 134 -4.59 10.94 1.68
CA GLY A 134 -5.88 11.03 0.98
C GLY A 134 -5.82 11.15 -0.54
N LEU A 135 -4.61 11.13 -1.13
CA LEU A 135 -4.42 11.30 -2.58
C LEU A 135 -4.54 9.97 -3.35
N ARG A 136 -4.47 8.84 -2.64
CA ARG A 136 -4.58 7.50 -3.23
C ARG A 136 -5.58 6.68 -2.45
N ALA A 137 -6.31 5.84 -3.15
CA ALA A 137 -7.12 4.80 -2.52
C ALA A 137 -6.24 3.64 -2.06
N LEU A 138 -6.72 2.83 -1.14
CA LEU A 138 -6.18 1.50 -0.90
C LEU A 138 -6.46 0.66 -2.13
N THR A 139 -5.42 0.11 -2.77
CA THR A 139 -5.58 -0.75 -3.94
C THR A 139 -4.82 -2.06 -3.78
N PHE A 140 -5.39 -3.11 -4.35
CA PHE A 140 -4.74 -4.40 -4.52
C PHE A 140 -4.71 -4.70 -6.02
N ASP A 141 -3.52 -4.73 -6.60
CA ASP A 141 -3.27 -5.13 -7.98
C ASP A 141 -2.82 -6.59 -7.98
N ILE A 142 -3.65 -7.48 -8.53
CA ILE A 142 -3.44 -8.92 -8.56
C ILE A 142 -3.19 -9.34 -9.99
N GLY A 143 -2.15 -10.09 -10.26
CA GLY A 143 -1.85 -10.52 -11.61
C GLY A 143 -0.67 -11.45 -11.71
N LEU A 144 -0.09 -11.47 -12.91
CA LEU A 144 1.10 -12.23 -13.22
C LEU A 144 2.24 -11.27 -13.54
N TYR A 145 3.43 -11.60 -13.11
CA TYR A 145 4.64 -10.90 -13.51
C TYR A 145 5.47 -11.77 -14.45
N ARG A 146 6.08 -11.13 -15.43
CA ARG A 146 7.04 -11.77 -16.33
C ARG A 146 8.47 -11.55 -15.85
N LYS A 147 9.22 -12.62 -15.67
CA LYS A 147 10.63 -12.57 -15.32
C LYS A 147 11.46 -12.35 -16.60
N VAL A 148 11.66 -11.10 -16.99
CA VAL A 148 12.32 -10.74 -18.26
C VAL A 148 13.86 -10.82 -18.20
N CYS A 149 14.45 -10.67 -17.02
CA CYS A 149 15.90 -10.78 -16.81
C CYS A 149 16.26 -11.03 -15.34
N LYS A 150 17.55 -11.35 -15.11
CA LYS A 150 18.11 -11.56 -13.75
C LYS A 150 17.92 -10.35 -12.81
N ASN A 151 17.64 -9.18 -13.33
CA ASN A 151 17.46 -7.94 -12.54
C ASN A 151 16.00 -7.68 -12.10
N GLY A 152 15.08 -8.63 -12.30
CA GLY A 152 13.74 -8.56 -11.70
C GLY A 152 12.83 -7.46 -12.22
N MET A 153 12.94 -7.08 -13.50
CA MET A 153 11.97 -6.16 -14.08
C MET A 153 10.59 -6.84 -14.12
N ILE A 154 9.67 -6.34 -13.33
CA ILE A 154 8.28 -6.80 -13.27
C ILE A 154 7.52 -6.07 -14.37
N VAL A 155 7.05 -6.80 -15.36
CA VAL A 155 6.08 -6.31 -16.33
C VAL A 155 4.74 -6.96 -15.97
N PRO A 156 3.80 -6.19 -15.41
CA PRO A 156 2.47 -6.71 -15.14
C PRO A 156 1.72 -6.90 -16.46
N ASP A 157 1.40 -8.13 -16.78
CA ASP A 157 0.77 -8.48 -18.08
C ASP A 157 -0.75 -8.67 -17.97
N ALA A 158 -1.26 -9.03 -16.79
CA ALA A 158 -2.68 -9.09 -16.51
C ALA A 158 -2.91 -8.64 -15.08
N ILE A 159 -3.65 -7.54 -14.88
CA ILE A 159 -3.93 -6.98 -13.56
C ILE A 159 -5.43 -6.89 -13.35
N ILE A 160 -5.89 -7.52 -12.29
CA ILE A 160 -7.19 -7.24 -11.68
C ILE A 160 -6.94 -6.26 -10.55
N ARG A 161 -7.60 -5.12 -10.58
CA ARG A 161 -7.45 -4.07 -9.58
C ARG A 161 -8.69 -3.96 -8.70
N PHE A 162 -8.51 -4.16 -7.41
CA PHE A 162 -9.48 -3.79 -6.39
C PHE A 162 -9.11 -2.44 -5.80
N LYS A 163 -10.09 -1.55 -5.64
CA LYS A 163 -9.87 -0.19 -5.18
C LYS A 163 -10.89 0.18 -4.11
N TYR A 164 -10.41 0.54 -2.93
CA TYR A 164 -11.21 0.94 -1.78
C TYR A 164 -10.94 2.38 -1.41
N SER A 165 -12.01 3.18 -1.32
CA SER A 165 -11.89 4.56 -0.87
C SER A 165 -11.70 4.63 0.64
N HIS A 166 -10.74 5.43 1.11
CA HIS A 166 -10.59 5.74 2.54
C HIS A 166 -11.77 6.53 3.14
N LEU A 167 -12.74 6.92 2.32
CA LEU A 167 -14.00 7.54 2.75
C LEU A 167 -15.15 6.53 2.82
N SER A 168 -14.97 5.30 2.32
CA SER A 168 -15.97 4.24 2.41
C SER A 168 -16.21 3.82 3.86
N ARG A 169 -17.49 3.56 4.22
CA ARG A 169 -17.84 3.05 5.55
C ARG A 169 -17.38 1.60 5.74
N ASP A 170 -17.23 0.87 4.66
CA ASP A 170 -17.07 -0.59 4.64
C ASP A 170 -15.61 -1.02 4.41
N ILE A 171 -14.66 -0.07 4.46
CA ILE A 171 -13.25 -0.41 4.31
C ILE A 171 -12.80 -1.37 5.43
N GLY A 172 -12.60 -2.63 5.10
CA GLY A 172 -12.22 -3.69 6.02
C GLY A 172 -13.30 -4.72 6.36
N GLU A 173 -14.55 -4.55 5.88
CA GLU A 173 -15.60 -5.56 5.95
C GLU A 173 -15.75 -6.34 4.63
N GLU A 174 -15.21 -5.80 3.54
CA GLU A 174 -15.30 -6.36 2.17
C GLU A 174 -14.02 -7.12 1.73
N ILE A 175 -13.03 -7.30 2.61
CA ILE A 175 -11.76 -7.96 2.28
C ILE A 175 -11.68 -9.33 3.06
#